data_d91fbb2159741f37207140492220d40b
#
_entry.id   d91fbb2159741f37207140492220d40b
#
_cell.length_a   1.000
_cell.length_b   1.000
_cell.length_c   1.000
_cell.angle_alpha   90.00
_cell.angle_beta   90.00
_cell.angle_gamma   90.00
#
_symmetry.space_group_name_H-M   'P 1'
#
loop_
_entity.id
_entity.type
_entity.pdbx_description
1 polymer ?
#
loop_
_entity_poly.entity_id
_entity_poly.type
_entity_poly.pdbx_seq_one_letter_code
_entity_poly.pdbx_strand_id
1 'polypeptide(L)'
;LIATRFGSTQQIHRVTMPGGARTQITFQSEPVAGATAIPGTQRFVFVRDTGGDEWFQIYASGLTGAPQQLTEAGTRNQSIAFSPDGQRIAWSRATKGSGEYAIYVGDPADARSVKSVYREQGSIGPDDISADHAQVLFTRGISNRESKLFLLDLASGKTQEIAPKAGKVLYTNARLARDSRSVYAISTKDSDFGRLVQIDVASGKDTVLTPDLKWDVETFTISDDDRLLAYSINEDGFSKVVVRDLVTRRALPQPELPRGVLQTMQFSPDKTKLAFDLSTATSAGDVWTWDVDGANLTRWTTSELGGLDPAKLAEPQLVRFKSFDGQTVSALVYRPAGIAADFRTPVIMDIHGGPEGQTRPSWNVGAQYFAGVLGATVILPNVRGSTGYGRRYADLDNAEKREDSVKDIGALLDWIAAQPNLDKNRVAVYGQSYGGYMSLAVSTHFADRLVGSVERYGISDFASFLKNTEAYRRDNRRAEYGDERDPKMAAVFKRIAPLANVAKITKPMLVMQGANDPRVPKSESDQVVAGIRANGVETWYVVFADEGHGFLKKPNNDLRREVETVFLRKLFKQPRPIGESGQD
;
A
#
# COMPACT_ATOMS: atom_id res chain seq x y z
N LEU A 1 -14.37 14.26 4.53
CA LEU A 1 -14.82 13.04 3.85
C LEU A 1 -14.09 11.84 4.41
N ILE A 2 -14.77 10.72 4.57
CA ILE A 2 -14.20 9.45 5.01
C ILE A 2 -14.67 8.32 4.10
N ALA A 3 -13.80 7.34 3.86
CA ALA A 3 -14.16 6.10 3.20
C ALA A 3 -14.47 5.04 4.25
N THR A 4 -15.66 4.46 4.20
CA THR A 4 -16.05 3.39 5.14
C THR A 4 -17.05 2.43 4.50
N ARG A 5 -17.18 1.23 5.05
CA ARG A 5 -18.03 0.17 4.53
C ARG A 5 -19.09 -0.25 5.55
N PHE A 6 -20.28 0.32 5.41
CA PHE A 6 -21.46 -0.16 6.16
C PHE A 6 -22.27 -1.20 5.38
N GLY A 7 -22.20 -1.17 4.05
CA GLY A 7 -22.86 -2.12 3.17
C GLY A 7 -21.89 -3.13 2.53
N SER A 8 -22.23 -3.61 1.34
CA SER A 8 -21.43 -4.58 0.58
C SER A 8 -20.12 -4.03 0.04
N THR A 9 -20.05 -2.70 -0.20
CA THR A 9 -18.88 -2.02 -0.78
C THR A 9 -18.50 -0.78 0.01
N GLN A 10 -17.23 -0.38 -0.08
CA GLN A 10 -16.75 0.87 0.49
C GLN A 10 -17.36 2.06 -0.23
N GLN A 11 -17.88 3.03 0.54
CA GLN A 11 -18.50 4.27 0.05
C GLN A 11 -17.92 5.47 0.79
N ILE A 12 -18.14 6.67 0.24
CA ILE A 12 -17.73 7.93 0.87
C ILE A 12 -18.85 8.44 1.77
N HIS A 13 -18.46 8.86 2.95
CA HIS A 13 -19.33 9.47 3.96
C HIS A 13 -18.83 10.84 4.35
N ARG A 14 -19.74 11.70 4.77
CA ARG A 14 -19.45 13.01 5.33
C ARG A 14 -19.65 12.98 6.84
N VAL A 15 -18.71 13.58 7.57
CA VAL A 15 -18.82 13.89 9.00
C VAL A 15 -18.69 15.40 9.15
N THR A 16 -19.58 16.03 9.90
CA THR A 16 -19.66 17.50 9.99
C THR A 16 -19.17 18.08 11.32
N MET A 17 -19.02 17.22 12.33
CA MET A 17 -18.52 17.61 13.65
C MET A 17 -17.84 16.40 14.32
N PRO A 18 -16.96 16.63 15.31
CA PRO A 18 -16.40 15.53 16.09
C PRO A 18 -17.48 14.64 16.72
N GLY A 19 -17.35 13.31 16.55
CA GLY A 19 -18.33 12.34 17.01
C GLY A 19 -19.69 12.36 16.26
N GLY A 20 -19.80 13.17 15.20
CA GLY A 20 -21.04 13.31 14.43
C GLY A 20 -21.36 12.11 13.55
N ALA A 21 -22.61 12.05 13.10
CA ALA A 21 -23.10 10.99 12.22
C ALA A 21 -22.31 10.93 10.90
N ARG A 22 -22.11 9.71 10.41
CA ARG A 22 -21.52 9.43 9.10
C ARG A 22 -22.62 9.37 8.06
N THR A 23 -22.80 10.47 7.31
CA THR A 23 -23.80 10.52 6.24
C THR A 23 -23.20 10.01 4.95
N GLN A 24 -23.71 8.90 4.41
CA GLN A 24 -23.27 8.37 3.11
C GLN A 24 -23.63 9.34 1.99
N ILE A 25 -22.66 9.60 1.09
CA ILE A 25 -22.80 10.54 -0.03
C ILE A 25 -22.45 9.91 -1.40
N THR A 26 -21.97 8.67 -1.43
CA THR A 26 -21.84 7.87 -2.67
C THR A 26 -22.61 6.57 -2.53
N PHE A 27 -23.24 6.13 -3.65
CA PHE A 27 -24.12 4.94 -3.67
C PHE A 27 -23.77 4.10 -4.90
N GLN A 28 -22.52 3.62 -4.96
CA GLN A 28 -22.02 2.84 -6.07
C GLN A 28 -22.15 1.33 -5.80
N SER A 29 -22.41 0.54 -6.84
CA SER A 29 -22.40 -0.93 -6.74
C SER A 29 -20.98 -1.48 -6.55
N GLU A 30 -19.99 -0.81 -7.12
CA GLU A 30 -18.57 -1.15 -6.96
C GLU A 30 -17.93 -0.33 -5.82
N PRO A 31 -16.84 -0.81 -5.21
CA PRO A 31 -16.11 -0.08 -4.18
C PRO A 31 -15.58 1.26 -4.71
N VAL A 32 -15.76 2.33 -3.92
CA VAL A 32 -15.09 3.60 -4.17
C VAL A 32 -13.68 3.51 -3.60
N ALA A 33 -12.67 3.55 -4.47
CA ALA A 33 -11.27 3.35 -4.08
C ALA A 33 -10.69 4.55 -3.32
N GLY A 34 -11.18 5.76 -3.60
CA GLY A 34 -10.77 6.99 -2.91
C GLY A 34 -11.57 8.19 -3.35
N ALA A 35 -11.53 9.25 -2.55
CA ALA A 35 -12.15 10.54 -2.88
C ALA A 35 -11.27 11.71 -2.45
N THR A 36 -11.29 12.77 -3.24
CA THR A 36 -10.56 14.02 -2.97
C THR A 36 -11.53 15.19 -3.09
N ALA A 37 -11.57 16.07 -2.08
CA ALA A 37 -12.35 17.29 -2.14
C ALA A 37 -11.78 18.23 -3.21
N ILE A 38 -12.66 18.89 -3.96
CA ILE A 38 -12.25 19.94 -4.90
C ILE A 38 -12.04 21.22 -4.09
N PRO A 39 -10.83 21.80 -4.09
CA PRO A 39 -10.51 22.99 -3.31
C PRO A 39 -11.53 24.11 -3.50
N GLY A 40 -11.84 24.86 -2.44
CA GLY A 40 -12.76 25.98 -2.46
C GLY A 40 -14.24 25.64 -2.71
N THR A 41 -14.62 24.36 -2.79
CA THR A 41 -16.00 23.94 -3.11
C THR A 41 -16.54 22.92 -2.10
N GLN A 42 -17.84 22.62 -2.20
CA GLN A 42 -18.47 21.47 -1.52
C GLN A 42 -18.57 20.23 -2.43
N ARG A 43 -17.80 20.19 -3.50
CA ARG A 43 -17.74 19.06 -4.43
C ARG A 43 -16.49 18.21 -4.16
N PHE A 44 -16.50 17.02 -4.70
CA PHE A 44 -15.36 16.08 -4.61
C PHE A 44 -15.29 15.25 -5.90
N VAL A 45 -14.13 14.69 -6.15
CA VAL A 45 -13.98 13.61 -7.11
C VAL A 45 -13.79 12.29 -6.37
N PHE A 46 -14.23 11.21 -6.99
CA PHE A 46 -13.93 9.88 -6.51
C PHE A 46 -13.55 8.96 -7.67
N VAL A 47 -12.87 7.86 -7.33
CA VAL A 47 -12.43 6.86 -8.31
C VAL A 47 -13.01 5.50 -7.97
N ARG A 48 -13.40 4.77 -9.02
CA ARG A 48 -13.79 3.36 -8.91
C ARG A 48 -13.43 2.61 -10.18
N ASP A 49 -13.27 1.32 -10.08
CA ASP A 49 -13.13 0.38 -11.19
C ASP A 49 -14.40 -0.50 -11.31
N THR A 50 -14.31 -1.57 -12.06
CA THR A 50 -15.40 -2.54 -12.24
C THR A 50 -14.86 -3.95 -12.02
N GLY A 51 -15.42 -4.65 -11.03
CA GLY A 51 -15.03 -6.03 -10.74
C GLY A 51 -13.56 -6.21 -10.32
N GLY A 52 -12.89 -5.14 -9.83
CA GLY A 52 -11.51 -5.19 -9.38
C GLY A 52 -10.46 -5.15 -10.51
N ASP A 53 -10.83 -4.72 -11.70
CA ASP A 53 -9.95 -4.69 -12.89
C ASP A 53 -8.91 -3.55 -12.88
N GLU A 54 -8.99 -2.63 -11.92
CA GLU A 54 -8.14 -1.44 -11.76
C GLU A 54 -8.15 -0.47 -12.96
N TRP A 55 -9.11 -0.57 -13.86
CA TRP A 55 -9.34 0.40 -14.92
C TRP A 55 -10.19 1.56 -14.38
N PHE A 56 -9.57 2.29 -13.44
CA PHE A 56 -10.23 3.32 -12.65
C PHE A 56 -10.79 4.44 -13.50
N GLN A 57 -12.05 4.80 -13.24
CA GLN A 57 -12.75 5.95 -13.80
C GLN A 57 -12.90 7.04 -12.73
N ILE A 58 -12.78 8.30 -13.14
CA ILE A 58 -12.92 9.49 -12.29
C ILE A 58 -14.33 10.05 -12.44
N TYR A 59 -14.97 10.29 -11.30
CA TYR A 59 -16.29 10.87 -11.20
C TYR A 59 -16.24 12.14 -10.37
N ALA A 60 -16.86 13.23 -10.85
CA ALA A 60 -17.11 14.43 -10.05
C ALA A 60 -18.51 14.37 -9.45
N SER A 61 -18.66 14.74 -8.18
CA SER A 61 -19.92 14.70 -7.45
C SER A 61 -20.06 15.91 -6.52
N GLY A 62 -21.31 16.28 -6.25
CA GLY A 62 -21.64 17.11 -5.11
C GLY A 62 -22.03 16.27 -3.90
N LEU A 63 -22.47 16.94 -2.83
CA LEU A 63 -23.04 16.26 -1.65
C LEU A 63 -24.40 15.61 -1.96
N THR A 64 -25.03 16.04 -3.03
CA THR A 64 -26.31 15.54 -3.56
C THR A 64 -26.24 15.46 -5.08
N GLY A 65 -27.14 14.70 -5.68
CA GLY A 65 -27.24 14.54 -7.14
C GLY A 65 -26.43 13.36 -7.67
N ALA A 66 -26.60 13.11 -8.97
CA ALA A 66 -25.87 12.03 -9.65
C ALA A 66 -24.42 12.45 -9.93
N PRO A 67 -23.44 11.56 -9.75
CA PRO A 67 -22.06 11.84 -10.13
C PRO A 67 -21.90 11.92 -11.65
N GLN A 68 -21.04 12.84 -12.10
CA GLN A 68 -20.65 13.01 -13.49
C GLN A 68 -19.33 12.28 -13.73
N GLN A 69 -19.30 11.36 -14.70
CA GLN A 69 -18.05 10.72 -15.15
C GLN A 69 -17.22 11.71 -15.98
N LEU A 70 -15.94 11.88 -15.60
CA LEU A 70 -15.00 12.77 -16.29
C LEU A 70 -14.12 12.03 -17.31
N THR A 71 -14.07 10.71 -17.25
CA THR A 71 -13.13 9.88 -18.03
C THR A 71 -13.86 8.88 -18.91
N GLU A 72 -13.20 8.44 -19.98
CA GLU A 72 -13.73 7.46 -20.91
C GLU A 72 -13.57 6.02 -20.41
N ALA A 73 -14.56 5.18 -20.63
CA ALA A 73 -14.50 3.76 -20.34
C ALA A 73 -13.33 3.09 -21.10
N GLY A 74 -12.73 2.05 -20.51
CA GLY A 74 -11.60 1.34 -21.11
C GLY A 74 -10.25 2.06 -20.99
N THR A 75 -10.20 3.14 -20.23
CA THR A 75 -8.97 3.86 -19.87
C THR A 75 -8.66 3.72 -18.38
N ARG A 76 -7.39 3.76 -18.00
CA ARG A 76 -6.95 3.73 -16.60
C ARG A 76 -6.50 5.12 -16.18
N ASN A 77 -7.19 5.70 -15.19
CA ASN A 77 -6.94 7.06 -14.76
C ASN A 77 -6.46 7.08 -13.30
N GLN A 78 -5.41 7.88 -13.03
CA GLN A 78 -4.76 7.95 -11.72
C GLN A 78 -4.00 9.27 -11.52
N SER A 79 -3.37 9.48 -10.36
CA SER A 79 -2.55 10.66 -10.06
C SER A 79 -3.34 11.96 -10.26
N ILE A 80 -4.38 12.15 -9.46
CA ILE A 80 -5.24 13.33 -9.55
C ILE A 80 -4.60 14.51 -8.81
N ALA A 81 -4.48 15.64 -9.49
CA ALA A 81 -4.05 16.92 -8.93
C ALA A 81 -5.08 18.01 -9.20
N PHE A 82 -5.17 18.99 -8.32
CA PHE A 82 -6.02 20.18 -8.49
C PHE A 82 -5.19 21.45 -8.44
N SER A 83 -5.67 22.49 -9.15
CA SER A 83 -5.21 23.85 -8.86
C SER A 83 -5.67 24.29 -7.45
N PRO A 84 -4.94 25.20 -6.79
CA PRO A 84 -5.29 25.66 -5.43
C PRO A 84 -6.71 26.20 -5.27
N ASP A 85 -7.28 26.76 -6.34
CA ASP A 85 -8.65 27.28 -6.37
C ASP A 85 -9.71 26.25 -6.82
N GLY A 86 -9.28 25.03 -7.16
CA GLY A 86 -10.15 23.94 -7.62
C GLY A 86 -10.75 24.11 -9.01
N GLN A 87 -10.35 25.13 -9.79
CA GLN A 87 -10.88 25.37 -11.13
C GLN A 87 -10.27 24.46 -12.20
N ARG A 88 -9.13 23.83 -11.91
CA ARG A 88 -8.48 22.87 -12.79
C ARG A 88 -8.23 21.55 -12.07
N ILE A 89 -8.40 20.49 -12.82
CA ILE A 89 -8.04 19.11 -12.44
C ILE A 89 -7.08 18.55 -13.49
N ALA A 90 -6.06 17.83 -13.05
CA ALA A 90 -5.18 17.05 -13.91
C ALA A 90 -5.12 15.61 -13.45
N TRP A 91 -4.93 14.69 -14.39
CA TRP A 91 -4.68 13.27 -14.08
C TRP A 91 -3.86 12.61 -15.18
N SER A 92 -3.27 11.46 -14.85
CA SER A 92 -2.66 10.60 -15.87
C SER A 92 -3.65 9.56 -16.38
N ARG A 93 -3.57 9.25 -17.67
CA ARG A 93 -4.36 8.22 -18.35
C ARG A 93 -3.44 7.25 -19.08
N ALA A 94 -3.66 5.94 -18.87
CA ALA A 94 -3.09 4.88 -19.69
C ALA A 94 -4.19 4.20 -20.49
N THR A 95 -3.85 3.75 -21.70
CA THR A 95 -4.75 2.99 -22.60
C THR A 95 -4.36 1.51 -22.56
N LYS A 96 -5.35 0.64 -22.59
CA LYS A 96 -5.15 -0.81 -22.51
C LYS A 96 -4.21 -1.31 -23.62
N GLY A 97 -3.26 -2.16 -23.25
CA GLY A 97 -2.26 -2.72 -24.17
C GLY A 97 -1.19 -1.73 -24.64
N SER A 98 -1.27 -0.45 -24.23
CA SER A 98 -0.29 0.58 -24.54
C SER A 98 0.61 0.83 -23.32
N GLY A 99 1.91 1.04 -23.55
CA GLY A 99 2.83 1.55 -22.54
C GLY A 99 2.86 3.08 -22.49
N GLU A 100 2.02 3.75 -23.29
CA GLU A 100 1.90 5.20 -23.34
C GLU A 100 1.00 5.71 -22.22
N TYR A 101 1.43 6.80 -21.59
CA TYR A 101 0.64 7.58 -20.66
C TYR A 101 0.44 8.99 -21.19
N ALA A 102 -0.70 9.59 -20.85
CA ALA A 102 -1.00 10.97 -21.19
C ALA A 102 -1.45 11.75 -19.94
N ILE A 103 -1.09 13.03 -19.86
CA ILE A 103 -1.63 13.96 -18.87
C ILE A 103 -2.85 14.64 -19.49
N TYR A 104 -3.96 14.59 -18.77
CA TYR A 104 -5.21 15.27 -19.10
C TYR A 104 -5.43 16.41 -18.12
N VAL A 105 -5.99 17.51 -18.63
CA VAL A 105 -6.38 18.70 -17.84
C VAL A 105 -7.78 19.13 -18.24
N GLY A 106 -8.59 19.56 -17.27
CA GLY A 106 -9.93 20.07 -17.51
C GLY A 106 -10.47 20.87 -16.33
N ASP A 107 -11.73 21.30 -16.46
CA ASP A 107 -12.55 21.84 -15.37
C ASP A 107 -13.30 20.66 -14.72
N PRO A 108 -13.19 20.44 -13.41
CA PRO A 108 -13.90 19.35 -12.75
C PRO A 108 -15.43 19.53 -12.76
N ALA A 109 -15.93 20.68 -13.18
CA ALA A 109 -17.36 20.97 -13.36
C ALA A 109 -17.87 20.67 -14.78
N ASP A 110 -16.98 20.60 -15.79
CA ASP A 110 -17.35 20.36 -17.20
C ASP A 110 -16.47 19.30 -17.85
N ALA A 111 -16.97 18.08 -17.96
CA ALA A 111 -16.26 16.97 -18.60
C ALA A 111 -15.86 17.25 -20.07
N ARG A 112 -16.55 18.17 -20.77
CA ARG A 112 -16.24 18.54 -22.17
C ARG A 112 -14.99 19.41 -22.28
N SER A 113 -14.56 20.04 -21.19
CA SER A 113 -13.35 20.85 -21.12
C SER A 113 -12.07 20.00 -21.11
N VAL A 114 -12.19 18.70 -20.87
CA VAL A 114 -11.09 17.77 -20.68
C VAL A 114 -10.32 17.56 -21.99
N LYS A 115 -9.01 17.78 -21.92
CA LYS A 115 -8.11 17.58 -23.08
C LYS A 115 -6.79 16.95 -22.65
N SER A 116 -6.19 16.16 -23.56
CA SER A 116 -4.81 15.68 -23.42
C SER A 116 -3.84 16.84 -23.68
N VAL A 117 -2.93 17.10 -22.75
CA VAL A 117 -1.96 18.20 -22.84
C VAL A 117 -0.52 17.70 -23.03
N TYR A 118 -0.24 16.45 -22.67
CA TYR A 118 1.08 15.83 -22.83
C TYR A 118 0.93 14.30 -22.90
N ARG A 119 1.85 13.63 -23.61
CA ARG A 119 1.92 12.16 -23.67
C ARG A 119 3.32 11.66 -23.93
N GLU A 120 3.66 10.51 -23.36
CA GLU A 120 4.92 9.82 -23.59
C GLU A 120 4.85 8.34 -23.25
N GLN A 121 5.88 7.59 -23.66
CA GLN A 121 6.06 6.19 -23.23
C GLN A 121 6.58 6.15 -21.78
N GLY A 122 6.05 5.23 -20.98
CA GLY A 122 6.39 5.08 -19.58
C GLY A 122 5.47 5.85 -18.64
N SER A 123 5.61 5.59 -17.34
CA SER A 123 4.72 6.13 -16.31
C SER A 123 4.96 7.61 -16.07
N ILE A 124 3.94 8.43 -16.28
CA ILE A 124 3.89 9.83 -15.85
C ILE A 124 2.64 10.09 -15.00
N GLY A 125 2.75 11.03 -14.07
CA GLY A 125 1.61 11.45 -13.25
C GLY A 125 1.74 12.90 -12.81
N PRO A 126 0.68 13.73 -12.97
CA PRO A 126 0.67 15.07 -12.42
C PRO A 126 0.71 15.01 -10.89
N ASP A 127 1.50 15.88 -10.30
CA ASP A 127 1.64 16.07 -8.86
C ASP A 127 0.92 17.33 -8.39
N ASP A 128 0.96 18.40 -9.21
CA ASP A 128 0.39 19.69 -8.84
C ASP A 128 0.09 20.57 -10.06
N ILE A 129 -0.74 21.60 -9.89
CA ILE A 129 -1.06 22.63 -10.89
C ILE A 129 -0.73 23.99 -10.30
N SER A 130 -0.02 24.85 -11.05
CA SER A 130 0.32 26.20 -10.61
C SER A 130 -0.91 27.05 -10.35
N ALA A 131 -0.79 28.03 -9.43
CA ALA A 131 -1.90 28.89 -9.01
C ALA A 131 -2.46 29.76 -10.14
N ASP A 132 -1.66 30.07 -11.16
CA ASP A 132 -2.06 30.80 -12.37
C ASP A 132 -2.61 29.89 -13.48
N HIS A 133 -2.71 28.59 -13.23
CA HIS A 133 -3.14 27.56 -14.17
C HIS A 133 -2.25 27.39 -15.42
N ALA A 134 -1.06 27.98 -15.43
CA ALA A 134 -0.17 27.97 -16.59
C ALA A 134 0.67 26.69 -16.69
N GLN A 135 0.93 26.02 -15.58
CA GLN A 135 1.88 24.91 -15.50
C GLN A 135 1.32 23.70 -14.75
N VAL A 136 1.79 22.52 -15.13
CA VAL A 136 1.58 21.25 -14.39
C VAL A 136 2.94 20.71 -13.97
N LEU A 137 3.12 20.52 -12.67
CA LEU A 137 4.23 19.73 -12.13
C LEU A 137 3.87 18.26 -12.30
N PHE A 138 4.79 17.47 -12.86
CA PHE A 138 4.58 16.03 -12.98
C PHE A 138 5.85 15.23 -12.72
N THR A 139 5.64 14.01 -12.23
CA THR A 139 6.69 13.01 -12.05
C THR A 139 6.69 12.02 -13.22
N ARG A 140 7.88 11.75 -13.78
CA ARG A 140 8.14 10.60 -14.63
C ARG A 140 8.75 9.49 -13.77
N GLY A 141 8.01 8.40 -13.58
CA GLY A 141 8.48 7.20 -12.90
C GLY A 141 9.33 6.34 -13.84
N ILE A 142 10.55 6.00 -13.41
CA ILE A 142 11.47 5.14 -14.16
C ILE A 142 11.56 3.77 -13.49
N SER A 143 11.68 3.75 -12.16
CA SER A 143 11.72 2.54 -11.36
C SER A 143 11.30 2.85 -9.91
N ASN A 144 11.29 1.85 -9.05
CA ASN A 144 11.13 2.03 -7.60
C ASN A 144 12.26 2.83 -6.93
N ARG A 145 13.31 3.21 -7.69
CA ARG A 145 14.50 3.92 -7.20
C ARG A 145 14.82 5.19 -7.97
N GLU A 146 14.10 5.44 -9.04
CA GLU A 146 14.41 6.54 -9.94
C GLU A 146 13.15 7.17 -10.49
N SER A 147 13.06 8.47 -10.33
CA SER A 147 12.04 9.30 -10.95
C SER A 147 12.65 10.66 -11.32
N LYS A 148 11.95 11.40 -12.17
CA LYS A 148 12.32 12.74 -12.58
C LYS A 148 11.14 13.68 -12.43
N LEU A 149 11.43 14.93 -12.06
CA LEU A 149 10.44 16.00 -11.92
C LEU A 149 10.49 16.93 -13.11
N PHE A 150 9.32 17.26 -13.66
CA PHE A 150 9.15 18.15 -14.80
C PHE A 150 8.09 19.20 -14.54
N LEU A 151 8.27 20.37 -15.13
CA LEU A 151 7.18 21.34 -15.37
C LEU A 151 6.75 21.26 -16.83
N LEU A 152 5.44 21.18 -17.05
CA LEU A 152 4.78 21.29 -18.34
C LEU A 152 4.14 22.65 -18.44
N ASP A 153 4.52 23.47 -19.42
CA ASP A 153 3.84 24.69 -19.79
C ASP A 153 2.62 24.37 -20.65
N LEU A 154 1.43 24.73 -20.16
CA LEU A 154 0.15 24.35 -20.80
C LEU A 154 -0.15 25.12 -22.09
N ALA A 155 0.47 26.29 -22.29
CA ALA A 155 0.27 27.09 -23.49
C ALA A 155 1.10 26.58 -24.66
N SER A 156 2.37 26.25 -24.41
CA SER A 156 3.31 25.80 -25.45
C SER A 156 3.43 24.28 -25.57
N GLY A 157 2.97 23.51 -24.56
CA GLY A 157 3.19 22.07 -24.46
C GLY A 157 4.64 21.65 -24.19
N LYS A 158 5.54 22.60 -23.88
CA LYS A 158 6.94 22.31 -23.59
C LYS A 158 7.14 21.85 -22.16
N THR A 159 8.09 20.92 -21.98
CA THR A 159 8.49 20.43 -20.67
C THR A 159 9.87 20.93 -20.27
N GLN A 160 10.05 21.24 -18.99
CA GLN A 160 11.33 21.56 -18.37
C GLN A 160 11.66 20.49 -17.31
N GLU A 161 12.78 19.79 -17.45
CA GLU A 161 13.27 18.91 -16.39
C GLU A 161 13.82 19.77 -15.23
N ILE A 162 13.26 19.55 -14.02
CA ILE A 162 13.65 20.26 -12.81
C ILE A 162 14.74 19.48 -12.08
N ALA A 163 14.51 18.20 -11.82
CA ALA A 163 15.40 17.34 -11.05
C ALA A 163 15.23 15.85 -11.42
N PRO A 164 16.29 15.02 -11.22
CA PRO A 164 17.66 15.43 -10.91
C PRO A 164 18.35 15.95 -12.16
N LYS A 165 19.35 16.82 -11.99
CA LYS A 165 20.22 17.24 -13.12
C LYS A 165 21.26 16.17 -13.46
N ALA A 166 21.54 15.23 -12.53
CA ALA A 166 22.42 14.08 -12.74
C ALA A 166 22.14 12.99 -11.69
N GLY A 167 22.51 11.74 -12.03
CA GLY A 167 22.39 10.59 -11.13
C GLY A 167 20.97 9.97 -11.09
N LYS A 168 20.87 8.83 -10.39
CA LYS A 168 19.61 8.13 -10.14
C LYS A 168 19.06 8.53 -8.77
N VAL A 169 17.93 9.21 -8.76
CA VAL A 169 17.28 9.71 -7.54
C VAL A 169 15.79 9.39 -7.62
N LEU A 170 15.23 8.98 -6.52
CA LEU A 170 13.77 8.86 -6.37
C LEU A 170 13.24 10.14 -5.75
N TYR A 171 12.29 10.77 -6.43
CA TYR A 171 11.46 11.86 -5.91
C TYR A 171 10.03 11.36 -5.78
N THR A 172 9.37 11.71 -4.67
CA THR A 172 7.97 11.38 -4.42
C THR A 172 7.25 12.56 -3.77
N ASN A 173 5.92 12.58 -3.86
CA ASN A 173 5.06 13.58 -3.21
C ASN A 173 5.47 15.03 -3.55
N ALA A 174 5.70 15.33 -4.83
CA ALA A 174 6.12 16.67 -5.23
C ALA A 174 4.95 17.69 -5.13
N ARG A 175 5.29 18.93 -4.74
CA ARG A 175 4.35 20.06 -4.64
C ARG A 175 5.01 21.34 -5.11
N LEU A 176 4.28 22.17 -5.87
CA LEU A 176 4.71 23.51 -6.22
C LEU A 176 4.54 24.45 -5.02
N ALA A 177 5.53 25.31 -4.79
CA ALA A 177 5.31 26.51 -4.01
C ALA A 177 4.32 27.43 -4.72
N ARG A 178 3.58 28.26 -3.97
CA ARG A 178 2.55 29.15 -4.52
C ARG A 178 3.07 30.10 -5.60
N ASP A 179 4.32 30.54 -5.49
CA ASP A 179 4.99 31.41 -6.47
C ASP A 179 5.58 30.65 -7.67
N SER A 180 5.44 29.34 -7.71
CA SER A 180 5.96 28.43 -8.74
C SER A 180 7.48 28.48 -8.93
N ARG A 181 8.23 29.08 -7.99
CA ARG A 181 9.71 29.18 -8.04
C ARG A 181 10.43 28.02 -7.34
N SER A 182 9.72 27.30 -6.50
CA SER A 182 10.25 26.15 -5.78
C SER A 182 9.34 24.94 -5.90
N VAL A 183 9.93 23.74 -5.82
CA VAL A 183 9.23 22.47 -5.66
C VAL A 183 9.66 21.84 -4.34
N TYR A 184 8.71 21.44 -3.53
CA TYR A 184 8.95 20.60 -2.37
C TYR A 184 8.77 19.13 -2.76
N ALA A 185 9.66 18.25 -2.33
CA ALA A 185 9.57 16.82 -2.63
C ALA A 185 10.27 15.98 -1.55
N ILE A 186 9.92 14.72 -1.45
CA ILE A 186 10.72 13.73 -0.73
C ILE A 186 11.75 13.18 -1.72
N SER A 187 13.03 13.17 -1.33
CA SER A 187 14.15 12.81 -2.20
C SER A 187 15.11 11.85 -1.51
N THR A 188 15.60 10.86 -2.26
CA THR A 188 16.67 9.95 -1.82
C THR A 188 18.06 10.41 -2.28
N LYS A 189 18.20 11.64 -2.78
CA LYS A 189 19.49 12.18 -3.25
C LYS A 189 20.49 12.22 -2.10
N ASP A 190 21.67 11.62 -2.33
CA ASP A 190 22.78 11.54 -1.37
C ASP A 190 22.36 11.02 0.03
N SER A 191 21.35 10.16 0.08
CA SER A 191 20.82 9.60 1.32
C SER A 191 20.31 8.17 1.14
N ASP A 192 20.43 7.40 2.21
CA ASP A 192 19.77 6.09 2.32
C ASP A 192 18.27 6.23 2.60
N PHE A 193 17.88 7.33 3.25
CA PHE A 193 16.50 7.62 3.63
C PHE A 193 15.91 8.75 2.80
N GLY A 194 14.59 8.70 2.57
CA GLY A 194 13.82 9.78 1.97
C GLY A 194 13.85 11.03 2.85
N ARG A 195 14.36 12.15 2.32
CA ARG A 195 14.44 13.44 3.00
C ARG A 195 13.58 14.48 2.31
N LEU A 196 12.97 15.35 3.07
CA LEU A 196 12.25 16.49 2.50
C LEU A 196 13.25 17.52 1.96
N VAL A 197 13.06 17.91 0.70
CA VAL A 197 13.88 18.91 0.01
C VAL A 197 13.01 20.01 -0.57
N GLN A 198 13.60 21.22 -0.69
CA GLN A 198 13.10 22.32 -1.50
C GLN A 198 14.03 22.48 -2.71
N ILE A 199 13.50 22.47 -3.91
CA ILE A 199 14.22 22.52 -5.18
C ILE A 199 13.90 23.84 -5.86
N ASP A 200 14.89 24.66 -6.18
CA ASP A 200 14.74 25.86 -6.99
C ASP A 200 14.45 25.47 -8.45
N VAL A 201 13.35 25.92 -9.00
CA VAL A 201 12.86 25.54 -10.34
C VAL A 201 13.84 25.98 -11.44
N ALA A 202 14.45 27.16 -11.32
CA ALA A 202 15.31 27.72 -12.36
C ALA A 202 16.66 26.99 -12.44
N SER A 203 17.28 26.70 -11.29
CA SER A 203 18.62 26.09 -11.23
C SER A 203 18.59 24.57 -11.02
N GLY A 204 17.49 24.01 -10.51
CA GLY A 204 17.41 22.62 -10.05
C GLY A 204 18.23 22.32 -8.79
N LYS A 205 18.71 23.37 -8.10
CA LYS A 205 19.44 23.20 -6.83
C LYS A 205 18.48 22.86 -5.70
N ASP A 206 18.79 21.81 -4.96
CA ASP A 206 18.03 21.38 -3.81
C ASP A 206 18.63 21.86 -2.48
N THR A 207 17.74 22.15 -1.53
CA THR A 207 18.05 22.44 -0.13
C THR A 207 17.35 21.38 0.71
N VAL A 208 18.10 20.63 1.51
CA VAL A 208 17.55 19.61 2.39
C VAL A 208 16.94 20.26 3.62
N LEU A 209 15.65 20.04 3.86
CA LEU A 209 14.89 20.57 5.01
C LEU A 209 14.97 19.66 6.23
N THR A 210 15.32 18.38 6.03
CA THR A 210 15.40 17.36 7.11
C THR A 210 16.75 16.62 7.07
N PRO A 211 17.91 17.31 7.29
CA PRO A 211 19.25 16.75 7.06
C PRO A 211 19.62 15.62 8.02
N ASP A 212 19.14 15.66 9.28
CA ASP A 212 19.62 14.81 10.37
C ASP A 212 18.77 13.56 10.60
N LEU A 213 17.78 13.30 9.72
CA LEU A 213 16.90 12.15 9.86
C LEU A 213 17.61 10.85 9.48
N LYS A 214 17.39 9.81 10.32
CA LYS A 214 17.82 8.42 10.11
C LYS A 214 16.66 7.49 9.77
N TRP A 215 15.54 8.06 9.33
CA TRP A 215 14.31 7.41 8.92
C TRP A 215 13.70 8.15 7.75
N ASP A 216 12.85 7.47 7.00
CA ASP A 216 12.18 8.08 5.86
C ASP A 216 11.15 9.14 6.30
N VAL A 217 11.16 10.29 5.63
CA VAL A 217 9.97 11.13 5.55
C VAL A 217 8.97 10.40 4.65
N GLU A 218 7.72 10.23 5.12
CA GLU A 218 6.70 9.44 4.41
C GLU A 218 5.80 10.31 3.56
N THR A 219 5.31 11.36 4.15
CA THR A 219 4.43 12.33 3.52
C THR A 219 4.61 13.70 4.14
N PHE A 220 4.18 14.72 3.42
CA PHE A 220 4.15 16.08 3.92
C PHE A 220 2.96 16.86 3.33
N THR A 221 2.62 17.94 3.97
CA THR A 221 1.67 18.95 3.48
C THR A 221 2.17 20.34 3.79
N ILE A 222 1.82 21.31 2.93
CA ILE A 222 2.17 22.72 3.08
C ILE A 222 0.86 23.49 3.08
N SER A 223 0.76 24.53 3.92
CA SER A 223 -0.40 25.43 3.92
C SER A 223 -0.44 26.27 2.64
N ASP A 224 -1.63 26.71 2.23
CA ASP A 224 -1.85 27.43 0.97
C ASP A 224 -1.05 28.75 0.83
N ASP A 225 -0.48 29.28 1.92
CA ASP A 225 0.39 30.46 1.93
C ASP A 225 1.88 30.15 2.01
N ASP A 226 2.25 28.87 1.84
CA ASP A 226 3.61 28.33 1.96
C ASP A 226 4.28 28.63 3.32
N ARG A 227 3.50 28.90 4.37
CA ARG A 227 4.05 29.25 5.69
C ARG A 227 4.24 28.05 6.60
N LEU A 228 3.26 27.14 6.63
CA LEU A 228 3.27 25.99 7.52
C LEU A 228 3.63 24.74 6.73
N LEU A 229 4.52 23.94 7.29
CA LEU A 229 4.91 22.62 6.80
C LEU A 229 4.62 21.59 7.88
N ALA A 230 3.88 20.55 7.56
CA ALA A 230 3.78 19.34 8.36
C ALA A 230 4.32 18.14 7.58
N TYR A 231 5.08 17.28 8.25
CA TYR A 231 5.58 16.03 7.65
C TYR A 231 5.57 14.90 8.66
N SER A 232 5.42 13.67 8.18
CA SER A 232 5.55 12.47 9.01
C SER A 232 6.86 11.75 8.73
N ILE A 233 7.40 11.11 9.77
CA ILE A 233 8.62 10.31 9.76
C ILE A 233 8.23 8.89 10.13
N ASN A 234 8.71 7.89 9.37
CA ASN A 234 8.55 6.48 9.68
C ASN A 234 9.62 6.03 10.68
N GLU A 235 9.40 6.23 11.95
CA GLU A 235 10.34 5.83 12.99
C GLU A 235 10.03 4.38 13.42
N ASP A 236 10.78 3.45 12.85
CA ASP A 236 10.67 2.01 13.16
C ASP A 236 9.23 1.44 12.97
N GLY A 237 8.56 1.90 11.92
CA GLY A 237 7.19 1.53 11.59
C GLY A 237 6.10 2.42 12.17
N PHE A 238 6.40 3.31 13.12
CA PHE A 238 5.45 4.26 13.68
C PHE A 238 5.58 5.63 13.02
N SER A 239 4.45 6.31 12.81
CA SER A 239 4.47 7.67 12.29
C SER A 239 4.68 8.69 13.41
N LYS A 240 5.64 9.59 13.20
CA LYS A 240 5.89 10.76 14.04
C LYS A 240 5.64 12.02 13.23
N VAL A 241 4.75 12.88 13.67
CA VAL A 241 4.42 14.13 12.99
C VAL A 241 5.33 15.25 13.49
N VAL A 242 5.81 16.06 12.55
CA VAL A 242 6.58 17.29 12.84
C VAL A 242 5.92 18.45 12.10
N VAL A 243 5.67 19.56 12.82
CA VAL A 243 5.11 20.79 12.26
C VAL A 243 6.10 21.91 12.42
N ARG A 244 6.29 22.70 11.35
CA ARG A 244 7.26 23.81 11.29
C ARG A 244 6.66 25.04 10.64
N ASP A 245 7.11 26.21 11.06
CA ASP A 245 6.92 27.47 10.34
C ASP A 245 8.11 27.67 9.38
N LEU A 246 7.85 27.71 8.09
CA LEU A 246 8.88 27.83 7.03
C LEU A 246 9.52 29.21 6.99
N VAL A 247 8.81 30.27 7.42
CA VAL A 247 9.30 31.65 7.43
C VAL A 247 10.32 31.83 8.57
N THR A 248 9.92 31.44 9.77
CA THR A 248 10.78 31.55 10.97
C THR A 248 11.75 30.39 11.11
N ARG A 249 11.55 29.30 10.36
CA ARG A 249 12.28 28.02 10.41
C ARG A 249 12.22 27.32 11.77
N ARG A 250 11.27 27.69 12.63
CA ARG A 250 11.09 27.11 13.96
C ARG A 250 10.13 25.93 13.93
N ALA A 251 10.42 24.93 14.77
CA ALA A 251 9.42 23.91 15.08
C ALA A 251 8.29 24.56 15.89
N LEU A 252 7.05 24.21 15.53
CA LEU A 252 5.86 24.52 16.32
C LEU A 252 5.65 23.45 17.40
N PRO A 253 4.70 23.64 18.33
CA PRO A 253 4.29 22.55 19.21
C PRO A 253 3.98 21.29 18.38
N GLN A 254 4.22 20.11 18.95
CA GLN A 254 4.00 18.85 18.24
C GLN A 254 2.81 18.12 18.85
N PRO A 255 1.93 17.49 18.04
CA PRO A 255 0.83 16.70 18.60
C PRO A 255 1.34 15.45 19.30
N GLU A 256 0.85 15.18 20.51
CA GLU A 256 1.06 13.90 21.19
C GLU A 256 0.04 12.89 20.68
N LEU A 257 0.44 12.08 19.70
CA LEU A 257 -0.42 11.12 19.04
C LEU A 257 -0.36 9.74 19.70
N PRO A 258 -1.46 8.98 19.69
CA PRO A 258 -1.40 7.54 19.94
C PRO A 258 -0.37 6.87 19.00
N ARG A 259 0.34 5.86 19.49
CA ARG A 259 1.31 5.12 18.66
C ARG A 259 0.58 4.40 17.53
N GLY A 260 0.89 4.75 16.29
CA GLY A 260 0.20 4.21 15.11
C GLY A 260 0.84 4.66 13.80
N VAL A 261 0.07 4.53 12.75
CA VAL A 261 0.45 4.84 11.38
C VAL A 261 -0.50 5.89 10.81
N LEU A 262 0.08 6.92 10.26
CA LEU A 262 -0.59 8.03 9.63
C LEU A 262 -0.42 7.89 8.10
N GLN A 263 -1.48 8.13 7.33
CA GLN A 263 -1.42 8.02 5.87
C GLN A 263 -1.57 9.38 5.19
N THR A 264 -2.48 10.22 5.67
CA THR A 264 -2.76 11.53 5.07
C THR A 264 -2.67 12.64 6.10
N MET A 265 -2.28 13.83 5.64
CA MET A 265 -2.30 15.07 6.42
C MET A 265 -2.75 16.22 5.52
N GLN A 266 -3.52 17.15 6.07
CA GLN A 266 -3.93 18.36 5.37
C GLN A 266 -4.19 19.50 6.35
N PHE A 267 -3.69 20.68 6.02
CA PHE A 267 -4.07 21.90 6.75
C PHE A 267 -5.50 22.32 6.40
N SER A 268 -6.21 22.86 7.39
CA SER A 268 -7.48 23.55 7.13
C SER A 268 -7.23 24.83 6.31
N PRO A 269 -8.21 25.29 5.51
CA PRO A 269 -8.05 26.50 4.69
C PRO A 269 -7.71 27.76 5.51
N ASP A 270 -8.17 27.84 6.75
CA ASP A 270 -7.84 28.92 7.71
C ASP A 270 -6.48 28.71 8.42
N LYS A 271 -5.80 27.55 8.17
CA LYS A 271 -4.49 27.19 8.70
C LYS A 271 -4.43 27.04 10.22
N THR A 272 -5.57 27.00 10.86
CA THR A 272 -5.65 26.84 12.33
C THR A 272 -5.55 25.39 12.77
N LYS A 273 -5.82 24.44 11.85
CA LYS A 273 -5.85 23.00 12.15
C LYS A 273 -5.05 22.18 11.14
N LEU A 274 -4.44 21.11 11.65
CA LEU A 274 -3.93 20.01 10.84
C LEU A 274 -4.87 18.81 11.01
N ALA A 275 -5.49 18.38 9.94
CA ALA A 275 -6.29 17.15 9.89
C ALA A 275 -5.42 15.98 9.41
N PHE A 276 -5.62 14.79 9.99
CA PHE A 276 -4.95 13.56 9.58
C PHE A 276 -5.78 12.33 9.95
N ASP A 277 -5.52 11.23 9.28
CA ASP A 277 -6.00 9.92 9.68
C ASP A 277 -4.92 9.18 10.47
N LEU A 278 -5.31 8.45 11.49
CA LEU A 278 -4.42 7.67 12.35
C LEU A 278 -5.02 6.29 12.59
N SER A 279 -4.28 5.26 12.21
CA SER A 279 -4.59 3.85 12.49
C SER A 279 -3.61 3.32 13.54
N THR A 280 -4.11 2.61 14.53
CA THR A 280 -3.30 1.91 15.53
C THR A 280 -3.53 0.41 15.43
N ALA A 281 -2.78 -0.39 16.16
CA ALA A 281 -3.00 -1.83 16.21
C ALA A 281 -4.41 -2.21 16.68
N THR A 282 -5.04 -1.37 17.50
CA THR A 282 -6.35 -1.60 18.13
C THR A 282 -7.47 -0.66 17.64
N SER A 283 -7.17 0.20 16.65
CA SER A 283 -8.15 1.11 16.02
C SER A 283 -8.02 1.10 14.51
N ALA A 284 -9.12 0.85 13.80
CA ALA A 284 -9.13 0.64 12.35
C ALA A 284 -8.82 1.89 11.50
N GLY A 285 -8.55 3.02 12.14
CA GLY A 285 -8.26 4.29 11.49
C GLY A 285 -9.35 5.30 11.76
N ASP A 286 -8.94 6.43 12.32
CA ASP A 286 -9.82 7.53 12.68
C ASP A 286 -9.25 8.86 12.25
N VAL A 287 -10.14 9.78 11.92
CA VAL A 287 -9.80 11.16 11.59
C VAL A 287 -9.60 11.96 12.87
N TRP A 288 -8.53 12.72 12.90
CA TRP A 288 -8.16 13.62 13.99
C TRP A 288 -7.88 15.01 13.42
N THR A 289 -8.08 16.02 14.25
CA THR A 289 -7.56 17.37 14.00
C THR A 289 -6.75 17.83 15.19
N TRP A 290 -5.67 18.53 14.90
CA TRP A 290 -4.80 19.16 15.88
C TRP A 290 -4.74 20.66 15.62
N ASP A 291 -4.93 21.47 16.68
CA ASP A 291 -4.80 22.92 16.61
C ASP A 291 -3.33 23.29 16.47
N VAL A 292 -3.00 24.07 15.44
CA VAL A 292 -1.58 24.38 15.09
C VAL A 292 -0.87 25.17 16.21
N ASP A 293 -1.61 25.89 17.06
CA ASP A 293 -1.08 26.54 18.27
C ASP A 293 -0.79 25.56 19.41
N GLY A 294 -1.12 24.28 19.23
CA GLY A 294 -0.87 23.22 20.21
C GLY A 294 -1.96 23.06 21.28
N ALA A 295 -3.07 23.80 21.19
CA ALA A 295 -4.08 23.82 22.24
C ALA A 295 -4.85 22.50 22.37
N ASN A 296 -5.28 21.89 21.25
CA ASN A 296 -6.16 20.72 21.31
C ASN A 296 -5.85 19.69 20.23
N LEU A 297 -5.98 18.42 20.62
CA LEU A 297 -6.07 17.26 19.73
C LEU A 297 -7.49 16.71 19.81
N THR A 298 -8.22 16.69 18.70
CA THR A 298 -9.63 16.28 18.64
C THR A 298 -9.83 15.09 17.75
N ARG A 299 -10.40 14.00 18.28
CA ARG A 299 -10.82 12.83 17.49
C ARG A 299 -12.19 13.09 16.85
N TRP A 300 -12.28 12.97 15.54
CA TRP A 300 -13.50 13.20 14.76
C TRP A 300 -14.35 11.96 14.55
N THR A 301 -13.70 10.82 14.42
CA THR A 301 -14.41 9.56 14.18
C THR A 301 -13.97 8.52 15.19
N THR A 302 -14.86 7.57 15.46
CA THR A 302 -14.56 6.35 16.21
C THR A 302 -14.90 5.18 15.31
N SER A 303 -13.88 4.44 14.87
CA SER A 303 -14.06 3.26 14.02
C SER A 303 -14.80 2.16 14.77
N GLU A 304 -15.76 1.57 14.11
CA GLU A 304 -16.53 0.47 14.68
C GLU A 304 -15.73 -0.83 14.63
N LEU A 305 -15.78 -1.57 15.72
CA LEU A 305 -15.12 -2.86 15.89
C LEU A 305 -16.12 -4.04 15.82
N GLY A 306 -17.36 -3.80 15.34
CA GLY A 306 -18.37 -4.84 15.22
C GLY A 306 -18.75 -5.52 16.54
N GLY A 307 -18.72 -4.77 17.66
CA GLY A 307 -18.98 -5.28 19.00
C GLY A 307 -17.79 -5.98 19.67
N LEU A 308 -16.62 -6.01 19.04
CA LEU A 308 -15.41 -6.50 19.69
C LEU A 308 -14.99 -5.56 20.84
N ASP A 309 -14.55 -6.15 21.94
CA ASP A 309 -13.97 -5.41 23.07
C ASP A 309 -12.53 -4.99 22.73
N PRO A 310 -12.23 -3.68 22.65
CA PRO A 310 -10.87 -3.20 22.36
C PRO A 310 -9.81 -3.73 23.33
N ALA A 311 -10.16 -4.00 24.58
CA ALA A 311 -9.24 -4.53 25.59
C ALA A 311 -8.79 -5.97 25.31
N LYS A 312 -9.49 -6.69 24.42
CA LYS A 312 -9.15 -8.05 23.98
C LYS A 312 -8.36 -8.09 22.67
N LEU A 313 -8.12 -6.94 22.06
CA LEU A 313 -7.32 -6.86 20.85
C LEU A 313 -5.83 -7.02 21.18
N ALA A 314 -5.12 -7.66 20.28
CA ALA A 314 -3.68 -7.90 20.45
C ALA A 314 -2.87 -6.64 20.09
N GLU A 315 -2.05 -6.16 21.02
CA GLU A 315 -1.01 -5.18 20.72
C GLU A 315 0.25 -5.92 20.20
N PRO A 316 0.80 -5.52 19.05
CA PRO A 316 1.96 -6.19 18.51
C PRO A 316 3.24 -5.84 19.27
N GLN A 317 4.07 -6.83 19.47
CA GLN A 317 5.44 -6.65 19.91
C GLN A 317 6.37 -6.57 18.69
N LEU A 318 7.18 -5.52 18.60
CA LEU A 318 8.26 -5.43 17.63
C LEU A 318 9.45 -6.28 18.11
N VAL A 319 9.81 -7.29 17.33
CA VAL A 319 10.96 -8.15 17.57
C VAL A 319 12.00 -7.99 16.46
N ARG A 320 13.23 -8.38 16.76
CA ARG A 320 14.33 -8.44 15.79
C ARG A 320 15.08 -9.75 15.92
N PHE A 321 15.48 -10.31 14.80
CA PHE A 321 16.29 -11.51 14.74
C PHE A 321 17.40 -11.37 13.70
N LYS A 322 18.42 -12.22 13.80
CA LYS A 322 19.52 -12.25 12.82
C LYS A 322 19.21 -13.24 11.72
N SER A 323 19.39 -12.81 10.47
CA SER A 323 19.30 -13.68 9.31
C SER A 323 20.61 -14.42 9.06
N PHE A 324 20.64 -15.28 8.04
CA PHE A 324 21.73 -16.19 7.67
C PHE A 324 23.09 -15.50 7.46
N ASP A 325 23.09 -14.22 7.11
CA ASP A 325 24.27 -13.40 6.85
C ASP A 325 24.53 -12.33 7.94
N GLY A 326 23.81 -12.41 9.06
CA GLY A 326 23.90 -11.43 10.14
C GLY A 326 23.08 -10.18 9.98
N GLN A 327 22.35 -10.01 8.83
CA GLN A 327 21.41 -8.92 8.64
C GLN A 327 20.32 -8.96 9.72
N THR A 328 19.98 -7.80 10.27
CA THR A 328 18.86 -7.71 11.24
C THR A 328 17.56 -7.59 10.49
N VAL A 329 16.63 -8.49 10.78
CA VAL A 329 15.25 -8.47 10.25
C VAL A 329 14.30 -8.18 11.40
N SER A 330 13.32 -7.30 11.19
CA SER A 330 12.26 -6.98 12.16
C SER A 330 10.97 -7.73 11.85
N ALA A 331 10.15 -7.97 12.86
CA ALA A 331 8.81 -8.50 12.70
C ALA A 331 7.87 -7.96 13.79
N LEU A 332 6.59 -7.83 13.46
CA LEU A 332 5.53 -7.57 14.43
C LEU A 332 4.92 -8.90 14.85
N VAL A 333 4.79 -9.13 16.16
CA VAL A 333 4.26 -10.36 16.74
C VAL A 333 2.96 -10.04 17.48
N TYR A 334 1.84 -10.50 16.94
CA TYR A 334 0.52 -10.42 17.56
C TYR A 334 0.24 -11.72 18.31
N ARG A 335 0.22 -11.66 19.64
CA ARG A 335 -0.13 -12.81 20.49
C ARG A 335 -1.60 -12.75 20.87
N PRO A 336 -2.29 -13.90 20.93
CA PRO A 336 -3.65 -13.94 21.44
C PRO A 336 -3.73 -13.40 22.87
N ALA A 337 -4.76 -12.58 23.15
CA ALA A 337 -4.99 -12.07 24.51
C ALA A 337 -5.51 -13.18 25.44
N GLY A 338 -5.21 -13.07 26.74
CA GLY A 338 -5.73 -13.97 27.77
C GLY A 338 -5.15 -15.38 27.77
N ILE A 339 -4.12 -15.67 26.97
CA ILE A 339 -3.44 -16.97 26.95
C ILE A 339 -2.29 -16.97 27.98
N ALA A 340 -2.14 -18.06 28.71
CA ALA A 340 -1.02 -18.24 29.64
C ALA A 340 0.33 -18.06 28.94
N ALA A 341 1.29 -17.48 29.63
CA ALA A 341 2.59 -17.11 29.04
C ALA A 341 3.39 -18.32 28.53
N ASP A 342 3.20 -19.49 29.13
CA ASP A 342 3.84 -20.78 28.82
C ASP A 342 3.08 -21.62 27.80
N PHE A 343 1.83 -21.23 27.44
CA PHE A 343 1.04 -21.94 26.44
C PHE A 343 1.66 -21.76 25.05
N ARG A 344 1.92 -22.88 24.37
CA ARG A 344 2.49 -22.88 23.01
C ARG A 344 1.39 -22.68 21.96
N THR A 345 1.34 -21.50 21.39
CA THR A 345 0.39 -21.15 20.34
C THR A 345 0.84 -21.66 18.97
N PRO A 346 -0.09 -22.07 18.07
CA PRO A 346 0.24 -22.23 16.66
C PRO A 346 0.65 -20.89 16.07
N VAL A 347 1.41 -20.91 14.96
CA VAL A 347 2.01 -19.73 14.37
C VAL A 347 1.55 -19.55 12.93
N ILE A 348 1.18 -18.33 12.57
CA ILE A 348 0.95 -17.89 11.19
C ILE A 348 2.01 -16.84 10.86
N MET A 349 2.88 -17.14 9.89
CA MET A 349 3.79 -16.14 9.32
C MET A 349 3.08 -15.46 8.15
N ASP A 350 2.63 -14.22 8.33
CA ASP A 350 1.94 -13.43 7.30
C ASP A 350 2.94 -12.47 6.63
N ILE A 351 3.34 -12.82 5.40
CA ILE A 351 4.36 -12.11 4.64
C ILE A 351 3.69 -11.11 3.70
N HIS A 352 4.04 -9.84 3.83
CA HIS A 352 3.45 -8.77 3.02
C HIS A 352 3.83 -8.84 1.54
N GLY A 353 3.02 -8.18 0.72
CA GLY A 353 3.27 -8.00 -0.71
C GLY A 353 4.24 -6.85 -1.01
N GLY A 354 4.56 -6.67 -2.27
CA GLY A 354 5.46 -5.63 -2.77
C GLY A 354 6.49 -6.19 -3.74
N PRO A 355 7.76 -6.47 -3.34
CA PRO A 355 8.37 -6.49 -2.00
C PRO A 355 8.49 -5.13 -1.32
N GLU A 356 8.49 -4.04 -2.10
CA GLU A 356 8.58 -2.66 -1.62
C GLU A 356 7.33 -2.28 -0.81
N GLY A 357 7.26 -2.75 0.39
CA GLY A 357 6.24 -2.49 1.39
C GLY A 357 6.82 -2.63 2.79
N GLN A 358 6.04 -2.34 3.79
CA GLN A 358 6.40 -2.51 5.18
C GLN A 358 5.17 -2.93 5.98
N THR A 359 5.28 -3.98 6.76
CA THR A 359 4.28 -4.23 7.81
C THR A 359 4.52 -3.27 8.95
N ARG A 360 3.48 -2.51 9.31
CA ARG A 360 3.51 -1.46 10.31
C ARG A 360 2.47 -1.72 11.39
N PRO A 361 2.62 -1.16 12.61
CA PRO A 361 1.70 -1.35 13.73
C PRO A 361 0.40 -0.53 13.57
N SER A 362 -0.26 -0.71 12.43
CA SER A 362 -1.60 -0.22 12.14
C SER A 362 -2.64 -1.33 12.34
N TRP A 363 -3.91 -1.02 12.17
CA TRP A 363 -4.97 -2.00 12.21
C TRP A 363 -4.77 -3.11 11.18
N ASN A 364 -4.54 -4.32 11.66
CA ASN A 364 -4.46 -5.52 10.82
C ASN A 364 -5.59 -6.47 11.21
N VAL A 365 -6.68 -6.41 10.44
CA VAL A 365 -7.86 -7.24 10.70
C VAL A 365 -7.56 -8.74 10.63
N GLY A 366 -6.58 -9.14 9.80
CA GLY A 366 -6.14 -10.54 9.69
C GLY A 366 -5.45 -11.00 10.96
N ALA A 367 -4.46 -10.25 11.43
CA ALA A 367 -3.73 -10.57 12.64
C ALA A 367 -4.66 -10.61 13.87
N GLN A 368 -5.53 -9.60 14.02
CA GLN A 368 -6.50 -9.56 15.12
C GLN A 368 -7.48 -10.75 15.06
N TYR A 369 -8.00 -11.06 13.87
CA TYR A 369 -8.94 -12.15 13.67
C TYR A 369 -8.30 -13.52 13.96
N PHE A 370 -7.13 -13.80 13.41
CA PHE A 370 -6.46 -15.08 13.63
C PHE A 370 -5.97 -15.25 15.08
N ALA A 371 -5.53 -14.16 15.71
CA ALA A 371 -5.18 -14.19 17.12
C ALA A 371 -6.43 -14.48 17.99
N GLY A 372 -7.54 -13.79 17.75
CA GLY A 372 -8.77 -13.92 18.55
C GLY A 372 -9.53 -15.22 18.29
N VAL A 373 -9.66 -15.65 17.02
CA VAL A 373 -10.53 -16.78 16.61
C VAL A 373 -9.79 -18.11 16.58
N LEU A 374 -8.51 -18.10 16.15
CA LEU A 374 -7.68 -19.32 16.07
C LEU A 374 -6.76 -19.49 17.28
N GLY A 375 -6.67 -18.51 18.17
CA GLY A 375 -5.67 -18.54 19.24
C GLY A 375 -4.24 -18.67 18.71
N ALA A 376 -3.98 -18.20 17.49
CA ALA A 376 -2.69 -18.30 16.83
C ALA A 376 -1.86 -17.04 17.06
N THR A 377 -0.56 -17.19 17.28
CA THR A 377 0.37 -16.06 17.17
C THR A 377 0.59 -15.73 15.71
N VAL A 378 0.33 -14.48 15.32
CA VAL A 378 0.58 -14.00 13.95
C VAL A 378 1.87 -13.19 13.93
N ILE A 379 2.80 -13.56 13.07
CA ILE A 379 4.09 -12.91 12.91
C ILE A 379 4.16 -12.30 11.52
N LEU A 380 4.41 -10.99 11.48
CA LEU A 380 4.45 -10.21 10.24
C LEU A 380 5.89 -9.68 10.04
N PRO A 381 6.73 -10.42 9.32
CA PRO A 381 8.12 -10.04 9.09
C PRO A 381 8.25 -8.92 8.06
N ASN A 382 9.24 -8.05 8.25
CA ASN A 382 9.76 -7.12 7.26
C ASN A 382 11.09 -7.67 6.72
N VAL A 383 11.00 -8.68 5.85
CA VAL A 383 12.18 -9.28 5.21
C VAL A 383 12.96 -8.25 4.42
N ARG A 384 14.23 -8.53 4.07
CA ARG A 384 14.98 -7.69 3.14
C ARG A 384 14.16 -7.45 1.85
N GLY A 385 14.29 -6.27 1.25
CA GLY A 385 13.36 -5.79 0.21
C GLY A 385 12.26 -4.89 0.75
N SER A 386 11.93 -4.96 2.06
CA SER A 386 10.95 -4.08 2.69
C SER A 386 11.43 -2.64 2.74
N THR A 387 10.49 -1.68 2.57
CA THR A 387 10.73 -0.24 2.75
C THR A 387 10.72 0.18 4.23
N GLY A 388 11.08 1.44 4.51
CA GLY A 388 11.07 2.01 5.86
C GLY A 388 12.36 1.76 6.67
N TYR A 389 13.31 1.02 6.12
CA TYR A 389 14.61 0.72 6.73
C TYR A 389 15.79 1.25 5.90
N GLY A 390 15.51 2.20 5.01
CA GLY A 390 16.45 2.78 4.07
C GLY A 390 16.53 2.03 2.75
N ARG A 391 17.01 2.75 1.72
CA ARG A 391 17.12 2.24 0.36
C ARG A 391 18.02 1.00 0.25
N ARG A 392 19.13 0.98 1.00
CA ARG A 392 20.04 -0.18 0.99
C ARG A 392 19.35 -1.46 1.44
N TYR A 393 18.46 -1.38 2.45
CA TYR A 393 17.69 -2.54 2.91
C TYR A 393 16.68 -2.99 1.86
N ALA A 394 15.98 -2.04 1.23
CA ALA A 394 15.03 -2.32 0.15
C ALA A 394 15.70 -2.93 -1.10
N ASP A 395 17.02 -2.71 -1.27
CA ASP A 395 17.80 -3.21 -2.41
C ASP A 395 18.38 -4.63 -2.20
N LEU A 396 18.25 -5.20 -0.99
CA LEU A 396 18.96 -6.45 -0.64
C LEU A 396 18.40 -7.71 -1.29
N ASP A 397 17.19 -7.68 -1.83
CA ASP A 397 16.55 -8.85 -2.46
C ASP A 397 16.33 -8.70 -3.97
N ASN A 398 16.88 -7.67 -4.61
CA ASN A 398 16.61 -7.40 -6.02
C ASN A 398 17.28 -8.37 -6.98
N ALA A 399 16.60 -8.65 -8.09
CA ALA A 399 17.04 -9.48 -9.20
C ALA A 399 17.59 -10.86 -8.72
N GLU A 400 18.87 -11.15 -8.92
CA GLU A 400 19.48 -12.44 -8.57
C GLU A 400 19.43 -12.76 -7.07
N LYS A 401 19.24 -11.77 -6.22
CA LYS A 401 19.19 -11.91 -4.75
C LYS A 401 17.80 -12.24 -4.21
N ARG A 402 16.81 -12.42 -5.09
CA ARG A 402 15.41 -12.61 -4.69
C ARG A 402 15.18 -13.67 -3.61
N GLU A 403 15.93 -14.76 -3.64
CA GLU A 403 15.81 -15.81 -2.63
C GLU A 403 16.46 -15.49 -1.27
N ASP A 404 17.20 -14.39 -1.14
CA ASP A 404 17.75 -13.99 0.15
C ASP A 404 16.63 -13.55 1.11
N SER A 405 15.51 -13.02 0.61
CA SER A 405 14.31 -12.77 1.40
C SER A 405 13.64 -14.07 1.89
N VAL A 406 13.69 -15.14 1.09
CA VAL A 406 13.20 -16.48 1.49
C VAL A 406 14.07 -17.06 2.62
N LYS A 407 15.38 -16.84 2.58
CA LYS A 407 16.31 -17.25 3.65
C LYS A 407 16.07 -16.49 4.96
N ASP A 408 15.58 -15.21 4.88
CA ASP A 408 15.14 -14.49 6.08
C ASP A 408 13.99 -15.22 6.79
N ILE A 409 13.08 -15.85 6.03
CA ILE A 409 12.01 -16.66 6.62
C ILE A 409 12.56 -17.96 7.22
N GLY A 410 13.61 -18.55 6.62
CA GLY A 410 14.33 -19.66 7.26
C GLY A 410 14.87 -19.29 8.64
N ALA A 411 15.50 -18.11 8.77
CA ALA A 411 15.96 -17.58 10.05
C ALA A 411 14.81 -17.23 11.01
N LEU A 412 13.67 -16.76 10.50
CA LEU A 412 12.47 -16.57 11.32
C LEU A 412 11.95 -17.90 11.88
N LEU A 413 11.95 -18.97 11.08
CA LEU A 413 11.58 -20.31 11.57
C LEU A 413 12.51 -20.77 12.69
N ASP A 414 13.82 -20.49 12.60
CA ASP A 414 14.78 -20.79 13.68
C ASP A 414 14.48 -19.96 14.93
N TRP A 415 14.17 -18.68 14.76
CA TRP A 415 13.75 -17.82 15.86
C TRP A 415 12.46 -18.33 16.53
N ILE A 416 11.45 -18.75 15.75
CA ILE A 416 10.20 -19.37 16.26
C ILE A 416 10.51 -20.61 17.09
N ALA A 417 11.38 -21.48 16.58
CA ALA A 417 11.74 -22.72 17.27
C ALA A 417 12.43 -22.50 18.63
N ALA A 418 13.10 -21.36 18.79
CA ALA A 418 13.75 -20.97 20.05
C ALA A 418 12.79 -20.32 21.06
N GLN A 419 11.56 -19.95 20.67
CA GLN A 419 10.61 -19.32 21.58
C GLN A 419 9.86 -20.38 22.41
N PRO A 420 9.84 -20.28 23.76
CA PRO A 420 9.24 -21.30 24.61
C PRO A 420 7.71 -21.37 24.47
N ASN A 421 7.09 -20.31 24.02
CA ASN A 421 5.64 -20.10 23.95
C ASN A 421 5.06 -20.16 22.51
N LEU A 422 5.88 -20.58 21.53
CA LEU A 422 5.46 -20.84 20.16
C LEU A 422 5.57 -22.33 19.83
N ASP A 423 4.61 -22.87 19.09
CA ASP A 423 4.64 -24.27 18.67
C ASP A 423 5.28 -24.39 17.28
N LYS A 424 6.56 -24.71 17.27
CA LYS A 424 7.35 -24.93 16.03
C LYS A 424 6.82 -26.04 15.13
N ASN A 425 5.97 -26.94 15.65
CA ASN A 425 5.37 -28.04 14.89
C ASN A 425 4.00 -27.66 14.30
N ARG A 426 3.49 -26.46 14.59
CA ARG A 426 2.22 -25.93 14.06
C ARG A 426 2.46 -24.53 13.46
N VAL A 427 3.32 -24.46 12.44
CA VAL A 427 3.62 -23.22 11.71
C VAL A 427 3.01 -23.27 10.32
N ALA A 428 2.21 -22.27 9.96
CA ALA A 428 1.68 -22.05 8.62
C ALA A 428 2.29 -20.77 8.04
N VAL A 429 2.59 -20.77 6.74
CA VAL A 429 2.95 -19.56 6.00
C VAL A 429 1.72 -19.02 5.28
N TYR A 430 1.62 -17.70 5.24
CA TYR A 430 0.50 -16.96 4.67
C TYR A 430 1.05 -15.74 3.94
N GLY A 431 0.49 -15.39 2.80
CA GLY A 431 0.89 -14.19 2.08
C GLY A 431 0.03 -13.88 0.87
N GLN A 432 0.21 -12.66 0.37
CA GLN A 432 -0.52 -12.15 -0.79
C GLN A 432 0.42 -11.44 -1.76
N SER A 433 0.12 -11.52 -3.07
CA SER A 433 0.93 -10.86 -4.10
C SER A 433 2.38 -11.35 -4.04
N TYR A 434 3.36 -10.48 -3.85
CA TYR A 434 4.73 -10.90 -3.57
C TYR A 434 4.82 -11.80 -2.31
N GLY A 435 4.05 -11.52 -1.26
CA GLY A 435 3.91 -12.41 -0.10
C GLY A 435 3.32 -13.78 -0.48
N GLY A 436 2.49 -13.86 -1.52
CA GLY A 436 2.02 -15.10 -2.13
C GLY A 436 3.16 -15.87 -2.81
N TYR A 437 4.02 -15.19 -3.59
CA TYR A 437 5.27 -15.78 -4.06
C TYR A 437 6.11 -16.31 -2.89
N MET A 438 6.27 -15.53 -1.84
CA MET A 438 7.01 -15.94 -0.65
C MET A 438 6.39 -17.18 0.00
N SER A 439 5.05 -17.26 0.10
CA SER A 439 4.36 -18.45 0.62
C SER A 439 4.66 -19.69 -0.21
N LEU A 440 4.66 -19.56 -1.54
CA LEU A 440 5.04 -20.64 -2.45
C LEU A 440 6.53 -21.03 -2.30
N ALA A 441 7.44 -20.05 -2.33
CA ALA A 441 8.87 -20.27 -2.22
C ALA A 441 9.26 -20.88 -0.87
N VAL A 442 8.71 -20.39 0.24
CA VAL A 442 8.92 -20.96 1.58
C VAL A 442 8.41 -22.40 1.63
N SER A 443 7.30 -22.71 0.94
CA SER A 443 6.77 -24.09 0.85
C SER A 443 7.66 -25.02 0.02
N THR A 444 8.47 -24.49 -0.91
CA THR A 444 9.46 -25.32 -1.64
C THR A 444 10.76 -25.52 -0.87
N HIS A 445 11.16 -24.57 -0.02
CA HIS A 445 12.43 -24.62 0.69
C HIS A 445 12.34 -25.22 2.10
N PHE A 446 11.18 -25.07 2.77
CA PHE A 446 11.01 -25.40 4.20
C PHE A 446 9.73 -26.20 4.47
N ALA A 447 9.29 -27.03 3.51
CA ALA A 447 8.07 -27.83 3.63
C ALA A 447 8.01 -28.69 4.91
N ASP A 448 9.13 -29.23 5.34
CA ASP A 448 9.26 -30.07 6.56
C ASP A 448 9.00 -29.30 7.86
N ARG A 449 9.13 -27.97 7.82
CA ARG A 449 8.92 -27.07 8.97
C ARG A 449 7.52 -26.47 9.03
N LEU A 450 6.68 -26.75 8.03
CA LEU A 450 5.34 -26.19 7.89
C LEU A 450 4.27 -27.27 8.06
N VAL A 451 3.10 -26.87 8.54
CA VAL A 451 1.89 -27.72 8.50
C VAL A 451 1.07 -27.47 7.23
N GLY A 452 1.24 -26.37 6.56
CA GLY A 452 0.60 -25.98 5.31
C GLY A 452 0.74 -24.50 5.01
N SER A 453 0.10 -24.03 3.94
CA SER A 453 0.28 -22.68 3.41
C SER A 453 -1.02 -22.08 2.91
N VAL A 454 -1.15 -20.76 3.03
CA VAL A 454 -2.20 -19.97 2.39
C VAL A 454 -1.53 -18.97 1.44
N GLU A 455 -1.87 -19.08 0.18
CA GLU A 455 -1.35 -18.23 -0.89
C GLU A 455 -2.52 -17.47 -1.53
N ARG A 456 -2.35 -16.17 -1.74
CA ARG A 456 -3.34 -15.34 -2.40
C ARG A 456 -2.68 -14.59 -3.56
N TYR A 457 -3.18 -14.86 -4.77
CA TYR A 457 -2.76 -14.20 -6.01
C TYR A 457 -1.24 -13.96 -6.07
N GLY A 458 -0.45 -14.99 -5.76
CA GLY A 458 1.01 -14.95 -5.79
C GLY A 458 1.62 -15.26 -7.13
N ILE A 459 2.88 -14.89 -7.28
CA ILE A 459 3.67 -15.15 -8.48
C ILE A 459 4.24 -16.56 -8.39
N SER A 460 3.86 -17.45 -9.30
CA SER A 460 4.39 -18.82 -9.35
C SER A 460 5.63 -18.95 -10.24
N ASP A 461 5.77 -18.06 -11.25
CA ASP A 461 6.91 -17.96 -12.14
C ASP A 461 7.08 -16.50 -12.61
N PHE A 462 8.24 -15.89 -12.32
CA PHE A 462 8.50 -14.50 -12.69
C PHE A 462 8.52 -14.27 -14.22
N ALA A 463 8.93 -15.27 -15.01
CA ALA A 463 8.97 -15.13 -16.47
C ALA A 463 7.55 -15.08 -17.04
N SER A 464 6.64 -16.01 -16.64
CA SER A 464 5.24 -15.98 -17.06
C SER A 464 4.51 -14.75 -16.53
N PHE A 465 4.77 -14.37 -15.27
CA PHE A 465 4.22 -13.17 -14.66
C PHE A 465 4.58 -11.90 -15.44
N LEU A 466 5.87 -11.65 -15.71
CA LEU A 466 6.34 -10.47 -16.43
C LEU A 466 5.82 -10.43 -17.87
N LYS A 467 5.61 -11.59 -18.50
CA LYS A 467 5.01 -11.67 -19.82
C LYS A 467 3.53 -11.29 -19.83
N ASN A 468 2.79 -11.68 -18.80
CA ASN A 468 1.33 -11.64 -18.77
C ASN A 468 0.73 -10.52 -17.91
N THR A 469 1.51 -9.89 -17.01
CA THR A 469 1.05 -8.71 -16.24
C THR A 469 0.75 -7.53 -17.18
N GLU A 470 -0.13 -6.64 -16.76
CA GLU A 470 -0.53 -5.49 -17.57
C GLU A 470 0.65 -4.60 -18.00
N ALA A 471 0.59 -4.10 -19.24
CA ALA A 471 1.69 -3.37 -19.88
C ALA A 471 2.11 -2.12 -19.10
N TYR A 472 1.16 -1.42 -18.48
CA TYR A 472 1.39 -0.17 -17.75
C TYR A 472 2.32 -0.32 -16.54
N ARG A 473 2.53 -1.53 -16.03
CA ARG A 473 3.34 -1.80 -14.84
C ARG A 473 4.58 -2.69 -15.09
N ARG A 474 4.65 -3.32 -16.23
CA ARG A 474 5.65 -4.37 -16.56
C ARG A 474 7.09 -3.90 -16.39
N ASP A 475 7.44 -2.75 -16.97
CA ASP A 475 8.81 -2.25 -16.92
C ASP A 475 9.25 -1.86 -15.50
N ASN A 476 8.32 -1.34 -14.70
CA ASN A 476 8.58 -1.07 -13.29
C ASN A 476 8.88 -2.38 -12.51
N ARG A 477 8.14 -3.47 -12.82
CA ARG A 477 8.41 -4.78 -12.21
C ARG A 477 9.70 -5.42 -12.69
N ARG A 478 10.12 -5.18 -13.95
CA ARG A 478 11.44 -5.60 -14.44
C ARG A 478 12.58 -4.95 -13.68
N ALA A 479 12.43 -3.70 -13.31
CA ALA A 479 13.44 -2.99 -12.52
C ALA A 479 13.68 -3.63 -11.15
N GLU A 480 12.63 -4.20 -10.56
CA GLU A 480 12.65 -4.85 -9.24
C GLU A 480 13.05 -6.33 -9.31
N TYR A 481 12.34 -7.09 -10.15
CA TYR A 481 12.53 -8.55 -10.21
C TYR A 481 13.68 -8.98 -11.12
N GLY A 482 14.08 -8.13 -12.06
CA GLY A 482 14.95 -8.45 -13.18
C GLY A 482 14.17 -8.60 -14.49
N ASP A 483 14.86 -8.55 -15.62
CA ASP A 483 14.29 -8.58 -16.96
C ASP A 483 14.29 -10.02 -17.50
N GLU A 484 13.12 -10.58 -17.81
CA GLU A 484 12.96 -11.94 -18.37
C GLU A 484 13.58 -12.10 -19.75
N ARG A 485 13.90 -11.00 -20.42
CA ARG A 485 14.58 -10.99 -21.74
C ARG A 485 16.10 -11.13 -21.63
N ASP A 486 16.67 -10.87 -20.43
CA ASP A 486 18.06 -11.14 -20.14
C ASP A 486 18.27 -12.64 -19.90
N PRO A 487 19.12 -13.34 -20.69
CA PRO A 487 19.39 -14.76 -20.52
C PRO A 487 19.86 -15.16 -19.12
N LYS A 488 20.62 -14.27 -18.43
CA LYS A 488 21.06 -14.51 -17.05
C LYS A 488 19.86 -14.51 -16.10
N MET A 489 18.99 -13.51 -16.22
CA MET A 489 17.80 -13.43 -15.39
C MET A 489 16.79 -14.54 -15.69
N ALA A 490 16.62 -14.92 -16.96
CA ALA A 490 15.80 -16.06 -17.34
C ALA A 490 16.26 -17.36 -16.68
N ALA A 491 17.57 -17.59 -16.58
CA ALA A 491 18.13 -18.74 -15.87
C ALA A 491 17.87 -18.66 -14.35
N VAL A 492 17.97 -17.46 -13.77
CA VAL A 492 17.63 -17.23 -12.35
C VAL A 492 16.15 -17.52 -12.12
N PHE A 493 15.25 -16.95 -12.93
CA PHE A 493 13.81 -17.17 -12.79
C PHE A 493 13.43 -18.64 -12.87
N LYS A 494 13.99 -19.39 -13.83
CA LYS A 494 13.77 -20.85 -13.93
C LYS A 494 14.21 -21.60 -12.65
N ARG A 495 15.31 -21.18 -12.03
CA ARG A 495 15.82 -21.80 -10.80
C ARG A 495 14.93 -21.53 -9.59
N ILE A 496 14.49 -20.26 -9.42
CA ILE A 496 13.76 -19.81 -8.23
C ILE A 496 12.25 -19.92 -8.35
N ALA A 497 11.70 -20.21 -9.55
CA ALA A 497 10.27 -20.33 -9.76
C ALA A 497 9.65 -21.41 -8.88
N PRO A 498 8.69 -21.10 -8.01
CA PRO A 498 7.96 -22.12 -7.26
C PRO A 498 7.32 -23.16 -8.17
N LEU A 499 6.84 -22.76 -9.34
CA LEU A 499 6.26 -23.67 -10.33
C LEU A 499 7.28 -24.72 -10.82
N ALA A 500 8.51 -24.31 -11.11
CA ALA A 500 9.59 -25.24 -11.50
C ALA A 500 10.01 -26.17 -10.37
N ASN A 501 9.77 -25.77 -9.11
CA ASN A 501 10.08 -26.50 -7.90
C ASN A 501 8.85 -27.11 -7.22
N VAL A 502 7.72 -27.17 -7.90
CA VAL A 502 6.41 -27.55 -7.33
C VAL A 502 6.41 -28.93 -6.68
N ALA A 503 7.24 -29.86 -7.15
CA ALA A 503 7.42 -31.19 -6.55
C ALA A 503 7.90 -31.17 -5.10
N LYS A 504 8.50 -30.06 -4.65
CA LYS A 504 8.96 -29.87 -3.26
C LYS A 504 7.84 -29.41 -2.34
N ILE A 505 6.70 -28.96 -2.87
CA ILE A 505 5.52 -28.60 -2.08
C ILE A 505 4.80 -29.88 -1.69
N THR A 506 4.93 -30.27 -0.42
CA THR A 506 4.42 -31.54 0.12
C THR A 506 3.36 -31.37 1.20
N LYS A 507 3.04 -30.14 1.58
CA LYS A 507 2.04 -29.83 2.61
C LYS A 507 0.79 -29.21 1.99
N PRO A 508 -0.39 -29.40 2.62
CA PRO A 508 -1.65 -28.83 2.13
C PRO A 508 -1.55 -27.33 1.85
N MET A 509 -2.21 -26.87 0.77
CA MET A 509 -2.20 -25.46 0.37
C MET A 509 -3.59 -24.97 0.03
N LEU A 510 -3.92 -23.77 0.50
CA LEU A 510 -5.07 -22.99 0.07
C LEU A 510 -4.57 -21.89 -0.87
N VAL A 511 -5.11 -21.86 -2.09
CA VAL A 511 -4.83 -20.84 -3.10
C VAL A 511 -6.10 -20.03 -3.34
N MET A 512 -5.99 -18.71 -3.36
CA MET A 512 -7.10 -17.80 -3.63
C MET A 512 -6.76 -16.76 -4.67
N GLN A 513 -7.68 -16.52 -5.62
CA GLN A 513 -7.43 -15.66 -6.77
C GLN A 513 -8.66 -14.83 -7.14
N GLY A 514 -8.48 -13.56 -7.51
CA GLY A 514 -9.48 -12.76 -8.22
C GLY A 514 -9.41 -13.03 -9.71
N ALA A 515 -10.55 -13.25 -10.34
CA ALA A 515 -10.60 -13.59 -11.79
C ALA A 515 -10.13 -12.42 -12.68
N ASN A 516 -10.31 -11.19 -12.22
CA ASN A 516 -10.03 -9.95 -12.97
C ASN A 516 -8.69 -9.29 -12.56
N ASP A 517 -7.80 -10.02 -11.88
CA ASP A 517 -6.55 -9.48 -11.37
C ASP A 517 -5.61 -9.01 -12.50
N PRO A 518 -5.37 -7.68 -12.66
CA PRO A 518 -4.49 -7.16 -13.70
C PRO A 518 -3.02 -7.14 -13.29
N ARG A 519 -2.76 -7.37 -11.99
CA ARG A 519 -1.40 -7.34 -11.44
C ARG A 519 -0.73 -8.69 -11.51
N VAL A 520 -1.36 -9.70 -10.90
CA VAL A 520 -0.90 -11.09 -10.96
C VAL A 520 -2.00 -11.90 -11.66
N PRO A 521 -1.82 -12.22 -12.95
CA PRO A 521 -2.84 -12.88 -13.72
C PRO A 521 -3.25 -14.22 -13.10
N LYS A 522 -4.52 -14.56 -13.22
CA LYS A 522 -5.11 -15.82 -12.72
C LYS A 522 -4.33 -17.06 -13.18
N SER A 523 -3.68 -16.99 -14.35
CA SER A 523 -2.83 -18.06 -14.86
C SER A 523 -1.70 -18.46 -13.93
N GLU A 524 -1.20 -17.53 -13.07
CA GLU A 524 -0.16 -17.85 -12.10
C GLU A 524 -0.69 -18.83 -11.02
N SER A 525 -1.91 -18.59 -10.54
CA SER A 525 -2.59 -19.51 -9.61
C SER A 525 -3.02 -20.82 -10.31
N ASP A 526 -3.57 -20.76 -11.52
CA ASP A 526 -4.01 -21.95 -12.26
C ASP A 526 -2.87 -22.95 -12.45
N GLN A 527 -1.69 -22.49 -12.91
CA GLN A 527 -0.55 -23.36 -13.20
C GLN A 527 0.05 -23.98 -11.93
N VAL A 528 0.15 -23.23 -10.84
CA VAL A 528 0.72 -23.77 -9.60
C VAL A 528 -0.23 -24.76 -8.91
N VAL A 529 -1.55 -24.49 -8.93
CA VAL A 529 -2.57 -25.41 -8.43
C VAL A 529 -2.55 -26.73 -9.20
N ALA A 530 -2.46 -26.68 -10.54
CA ALA A 530 -2.34 -27.87 -11.36
C ALA A 530 -1.10 -28.71 -10.98
N GLY A 531 0.05 -28.05 -10.79
CA GLY A 531 1.30 -28.71 -10.39
C GLY A 531 1.23 -29.35 -9.02
N ILE A 532 0.68 -28.64 -8.01
CA ILE A 532 0.56 -29.16 -6.63
C ILE A 532 -0.40 -30.37 -6.60
N ARG A 533 -1.53 -30.30 -7.29
CA ARG A 533 -2.49 -31.41 -7.39
C ARG A 533 -1.91 -32.63 -8.08
N ALA A 534 -1.09 -32.42 -9.11
CA ALA A 534 -0.39 -33.52 -9.81
C ALA A 534 0.58 -34.28 -8.88
N ASN A 535 1.07 -33.63 -7.82
CA ASN A 535 1.90 -34.27 -6.78
C ASN A 535 1.06 -35.00 -5.72
N GLY A 536 -0.27 -35.05 -5.84
CA GLY A 536 -1.17 -35.68 -4.87
C GLY A 536 -1.32 -34.88 -3.57
N VAL A 537 -0.93 -33.62 -3.54
CA VAL A 537 -1.04 -32.76 -2.36
C VAL A 537 -2.44 -32.14 -2.27
N GLU A 538 -3.04 -32.16 -1.09
CA GLU A 538 -4.33 -31.55 -0.85
C GLU A 538 -4.26 -30.03 -1.17
N THR A 539 -5.08 -29.61 -2.13
CA THR A 539 -5.08 -28.23 -2.62
C THR A 539 -6.49 -27.69 -2.71
N TRP A 540 -6.78 -26.67 -1.90
CA TRP A 540 -8.01 -25.91 -2.01
C TRP A 540 -7.77 -24.75 -2.99
N TYR A 541 -8.70 -24.52 -3.90
CA TYR A 541 -8.58 -23.42 -4.86
C TYR A 541 -9.89 -22.65 -4.92
N VAL A 542 -9.85 -21.37 -4.58
CA VAL A 542 -11.01 -20.46 -4.57
C VAL A 542 -10.76 -19.32 -5.54
N VAL A 543 -11.69 -19.13 -6.49
CA VAL A 543 -11.66 -18.03 -7.45
C VAL A 543 -12.87 -17.14 -7.25
N PHE A 544 -12.64 -15.84 -7.04
CA PHE A 544 -13.68 -14.83 -6.93
C PHE A 544 -13.89 -14.17 -8.29
N ALA A 545 -15.04 -14.43 -8.92
CA ALA A 545 -15.31 -14.07 -10.32
C ALA A 545 -15.38 -12.56 -10.58
N ASP A 546 -15.71 -11.78 -9.56
CA ASP A 546 -15.95 -10.34 -9.63
C ASP A 546 -14.96 -9.53 -8.76
N GLU A 547 -13.76 -10.08 -8.52
CA GLU A 547 -12.66 -9.46 -7.78
C GLU A 547 -11.37 -9.45 -8.59
N GLY A 548 -10.48 -8.52 -8.24
CA GLY A 548 -9.15 -8.36 -8.82
C GLY A 548 -8.03 -8.66 -7.84
N HIS A 549 -7.02 -7.76 -7.78
CA HIS A 549 -5.87 -7.87 -6.88
C HIS A 549 -6.22 -7.45 -5.46
N GLY A 550 -7.08 -8.21 -4.81
CA GLY A 550 -7.68 -7.98 -3.50
C GLY A 550 -9.16 -8.33 -3.54
N PHE A 551 -9.73 -8.65 -2.37
CA PHE A 551 -11.14 -9.00 -2.25
C PHE A 551 -11.84 -7.88 -1.48
N LEU A 552 -12.41 -6.92 -2.22
CA LEU A 552 -12.89 -5.65 -1.67
C LEU A 552 -14.39 -5.69 -1.33
N LYS A 553 -15.15 -6.54 -1.98
CA LYS A 553 -16.58 -6.71 -1.71
C LYS A 553 -16.78 -7.51 -0.41
N LYS A 554 -17.64 -7.00 0.46
CA LYS A 554 -17.84 -7.62 1.78
C LYS A 554 -18.21 -9.11 1.71
N PRO A 555 -19.16 -9.57 0.86
CA PRO A 555 -19.49 -10.99 0.79
C PRO A 555 -18.28 -11.88 0.42
N ASN A 556 -17.48 -11.43 -0.54
CA ASN A 556 -16.29 -12.16 -0.97
C ASN A 556 -15.19 -12.16 0.11
N ASN A 557 -15.02 -11.02 0.80
CA ASN A 557 -14.05 -10.91 1.89
C ASN A 557 -14.45 -11.75 3.11
N ASP A 558 -15.75 -11.82 3.42
CA ASP A 558 -16.29 -12.65 4.51
C ASP A 558 -16.08 -14.14 4.16
N LEU A 559 -16.49 -14.59 2.97
CA LEU A 559 -16.27 -15.97 2.50
C LEU A 559 -14.78 -16.34 2.51
N ARG A 560 -13.92 -15.44 2.01
CA ARG A 560 -12.45 -15.64 2.07
C ARG A 560 -12.01 -15.92 3.50
N ARG A 561 -12.45 -15.11 4.46
CA ARG A 561 -12.05 -15.26 5.87
C ARG A 561 -12.53 -16.55 6.48
N GLU A 562 -13.74 -16.97 6.15
CA GLU A 562 -14.30 -18.25 6.59
C GLU A 562 -13.51 -19.43 6.05
N VAL A 563 -13.23 -19.45 4.74
CA VAL A 563 -12.43 -20.52 4.10
C VAL A 563 -11.03 -20.59 4.69
N GLU A 564 -10.34 -19.44 4.87
CA GLU A 564 -9.04 -19.37 5.52
C GLU A 564 -9.09 -19.96 6.94
N THR A 565 -10.15 -19.63 7.70
CA THR A 565 -10.31 -20.11 9.07
C THR A 565 -10.52 -21.61 9.14
N VAL A 566 -11.40 -22.16 8.30
CA VAL A 566 -11.65 -23.61 8.24
C VAL A 566 -10.39 -24.37 7.85
N PHE A 567 -9.68 -23.86 6.82
CA PHE A 567 -8.43 -24.46 6.37
C PHE A 567 -7.35 -24.46 7.45
N LEU A 568 -7.11 -23.31 8.09
CA LEU A 568 -6.10 -23.16 9.14
C LEU A 568 -6.44 -23.98 10.39
N ARG A 569 -7.70 -24.06 10.81
CA ARG A 569 -8.13 -24.96 11.89
C ARG A 569 -7.81 -26.42 11.60
N LYS A 570 -8.08 -26.85 10.36
CA LYS A 570 -7.71 -28.21 9.91
C LYS A 570 -6.19 -28.43 10.02
N LEU A 571 -5.37 -27.50 9.55
CA LEU A 571 -3.91 -27.58 9.64
C LEU A 571 -3.42 -27.68 11.09
N PHE A 572 -3.99 -26.85 11.97
CA PHE A 572 -3.60 -26.81 13.39
C PHE A 572 -4.24 -27.91 14.23
N LYS A 573 -5.07 -28.78 13.62
CA LYS A 573 -5.83 -29.84 14.31
C LYS A 573 -6.67 -29.31 15.47
N GLN A 574 -7.30 -28.17 15.28
CA GLN A 574 -8.17 -27.53 16.27
C GLN A 574 -9.62 -28.06 16.13
N PRO A 575 -10.34 -28.29 17.24
CA PRO A 575 -11.74 -28.68 17.18
C PRO A 575 -12.59 -27.59 16.52
N ARG A 576 -13.71 -27.98 15.87
CA ARG A 576 -14.71 -27.02 15.41
C ARG A 576 -15.30 -26.27 16.63
N PRO A 577 -15.69 -24.99 16.50
CA PRO A 577 -16.39 -24.30 17.59
C PRO A 577 -17.67 -25.07 17.97
N ILE A 578 -17.93 -25.17 19.27
CA ILE A 578 -19.19 -25.70 19.77
C ILE A 578 -20.26 -24.68 19.41
N GLY A 579 -21.14 -24.99 18.45
CA GLY A 579 -22.23 -24.12 17.99
C GLY A 579 -22.54 -24.17 16.49
N GLU A 580 -21.60 -24.60 15.67
CA GLU A 580 -21.86 -24.93 14.26
C GLU A 580 -22.29 -26.40 14.17
N SER A 581 -23.56 -26.68 14.53
CA SER A 581 -24.18 -27.97 14.22
C SER A 581 -24.25 -28.09 12.70
N GLY A 582 -23.34 -28.87 12.13
CA GLY A 582 -23.45 -29.28 10.75
C GLY A 582 -24.78 -30.01 10.56
N GLN A 583 -25.63 -29.48 9.72
CA GLN A 583 -26.52 -30.34 8.99
C GLN A 583 -25.64 -30.99 7.90
N ASP A 584 -25.49 -32.29 8.03
CA ASP A 584 -24.90 -33.19 7.04
C ASP A 584 -25.65 -33.11 5.70
#